data_555e3154565805b0863ec63462d99b94
#
_entry.id   555e3154565805b0863ec63462d99b94
#
_cell.length_a   1.000
_cell.length_b   1.000
_cell.length_c   1.000
_cell.angle_alpha   90.00
_cell.angle_beta   90.00
_cell.angle_gamma   90.00
#
_symmetry.space_group_name_H-M   'P 1'
#
loop_
_entity.id
_entity.type
_entity.pdbx_description
1 polymer ?
#
loop_
_entity_poly.entity_id
_entity_poly.type
_entity_poly.pdbx_seq_one_letter_code
_entity_poly.pdbx_strand_id
1 'polypeptide(L)'
;MRGRRTFSHRAGGLCFFAVCLVAVAAFACSKDSATARASTATPAGSTATVAAAKPGDTVTVPTGTYCDKPNDSAEVWNEANHHRSDPLAVSQQEYDGWKMFHVYCYRCHGTDALGSDIAPNLRHSLGPEGGVNKACFITTVWNGRPPKGMPTWSTLLDSTQINNLYAYVTARSMGGLAPGRPHLGQVSK
;
A
#
# COMPACT_ATOMS: atom_id res chain seq x y z
N MET A 1 -19.55 -30.55 -44.96
CA MET A 1 -19.04 -31.85 -44.47
C MET A 1 -18.81 -31.79 -42.99
N ARG A 2 -19.52 -32.65 -42.27
CA ARG A 2 -19.61 -32.73 -40.82
C ARG A 2 -18.42 -33.52 -40.25
N GLY A 3 -17.78 -33.02 -39.19
CA GLY A 3 -16.82 -33.79 -38.41
C GLY A 3 -17.09 -33.61 -36.92
N ARG A 4 -17.95 -34.44 -36.36
CA ARG A 4 -18.12 -34.58 -34.91
C ARG A 4 -16.99 -35.45 -34.37
N ARG A 5 -16.29 -34.99 -33.35
CA ARG A 5 -15.43 -35.83 -32.51
C ARG A 5 -16.05 -35.97 -31.12
N THR A 6 -16.48 -37.14 -30.84
CA THR A 6 -16.93 -37.66 -29.56
C THR A 6 -15.73 -37.89 -28.65
N PHE A 7 -15.76 -37.36 -27.45
CA PHE A 7 -14.78 -37.68 -26.42
C PHE A 7 -15.40 -38.64 -25.39
N SER A 8 -14.77 -39.79 -25.30
CA SER A 8 -15.12 -40.93 -24.46
C SER A 8 -14.75 -40.66 -22.99
N HIS A 9 -15.74 -40.91 -22.12
CA HIS A 9 -15.53 -41.04 -20.68
C HIS A 9 -14.78 -42.33 -20.35
N ARG A 10 -13.74 -42.26 -19.56
CA ARG A 10 -13.24 -43.37 -18.76
C ARG A 10 -13.28 -43.01 -17.30
N ALA A 11 -14.15 -43.67 -16.59
CA ALA A 11 -14.19 -43.80 -15.15
C ALA A 11 -13.14 -44.82 -14.68
N GLY A 12 -12.60 -44.67 -13.52
CA GLY A 12 -11.91 -45.76 -12.84
C GLY A 12 -10.94 -45.35 -11.76
N GLY A 13 -11.24 -45.79 -10.55
CA GLY A 13 -10.27 -46.14 -9.53
C GLY A 13 -10.27 -45.28 -8.27
N LEU A 14 -11.09 -45.59 -7.36
CA LEU A 14 -10.95 -46.39 -6.11
C LEU A 14 -9.83 -45.95 -5.12
N CYS A 15 -10.32 -45.43 -3.99
CA CYS A 15 -9.92 -45.65 -2.60
C CYS A 15 -8.43 -45.75 -2.21
N PHE A 16 -8.03 -44.88 -1.30
CA PHE A 16 -7.31 -45.30 -0.09
C PHE A 16 -7.63 -44.37 1.07
N PHE A 17 -8.38 -44.93 2.04
CA PHE A 17 -8.53 -44.39 3.38
C PHE A 17 -7.21 -44.65 4.15
N ALA A 18 -6.54 -43.62 4.57
CA ALA A 18 -5.50 -43.71 5.58
C ALA A 18 -5.97 -42.94 6.81
N VAL A 19 -6.37 -43.69 7.82
CA VAL A 19 -6.67 -43.24 9.17
C VAL A 19 -5.35 -42.94 9.85
N CYS A 20 -5.07 -41.66 10.16
CA CYS A 20 -4.01 -41.27 11.08
C CYS A 20 -4.62 -40.82 12.40
N LEU A 21 -4.38 -41.63 13.44
CA LEU A 21 -4.70 -41.36 14.82
C LEU A 21 -3.94 -40.15 15.37
N VAL A 22 -4.67 -39.22 15.93
CA VAL A 22 -4.19 -38.01 16.58
C VAL A 22 -3.83 -38.31 18.01
N ALA A 23 -2.59 -38.07 18.39
CA ALA A 23 -2.16 -37.99 19.79
C ALA A 23 -2.46 -36.58 20.34
N VAL A 24 -3.34 -36.50 21.30
CA VAL A 24 -3.66 -35.29 22.07
C VAL A 24 -2.61 -35.12 23.17
N ALA A 25 -1.72 -34.13 23.01
CA ALA A 25 -0.88 -33.64 24.10
C ALA A 25 -1.56 -32.43 24.75
N ALA A 26 -2.02 -32.63 25.98
CA ALA A 26 -2.55 -31.57 26.83
C ALA A 26 -1.38 -30.68 27.32
N PHE A 27 -1.34 -29.43 26.89
CA PHE A 27 -0.49 -28.41 27.51
C PHE A 27 -1.29 -27.62 28.53
N ALA A 28 -0.84 -27.70 29.76
CA ALA A 28 -1.41 -26.98 30.90
C ALA A 28 -1.14 -25.48 30.75
N CYS A 29 -2.21 -24.69 30.82
CA CYS A 29 -2.18 -23.24 30.79
C CYS A 29 -1.91 -22.71 32.21
N SER A 30 -0.73 -22.13 32.43
CA SER A 30 -0.45 -21.34 33.63
C SER A 30 -1.06 -19.93 33.45
N LYS A 31 -1.97 -19.61 34.40
CA LYS A 31 -2.54 -18.26 34.52
C LYS A 31 -1.59 -17.42 35.38
N ASP A 32 -0.89 -16.49 34.74
CA ASP A 32 -0.27 -15.39 35.46
C ASP A 32 -1.10 -14.13 35.23
N SER A 33 -1.77 -13.72 36.33
CA SER A 33 -2.53 -12.48 36.43
C SER A 33 -1.57 -11.31 36.57
N ALA A 34 -1.31 -10.57 35.50
CA ALA A 34 -0.66 -9.26 35.59
C ALA A 34 -1.72 -8.16 35.62
N THR A 35 -1.85 -7.54 36.75
CA THR A 35 -2.69 -6.37 37.03
C THR A 35 -2.24 -5.19 36.17
N ALA A 36 -3.00 -4.83 35.12
CA ALA A 36 -2.78 -3.64 34.34
C ALA A 36 -3.25 -2.41 35.14
N ARG A 37 -2.28 -1.61 35.59
CA ARG A 37 -2.54 -0.23 36.04
C ARG A 37 -2.92 0.64 34.86
N ALA A 38 -4.13 1.16 34.87
CA ALA A 38 -4.57 2.21 33.96
C ALA A 38 -3.81 3.51 34.28
N SER A 39 -2.91 3.91 33.37
CA SER A 39 -2.33 5.25 33.37
C SER A 39 -3.15 6.12 32.42
N THR A 40 -3.93 7.01 33.00
CA THR A 40 -4.53 8.16 32.31
C THR A 40 -3.42 9.11 31.89
N ALA A 41 -3.05 9.10 30.63
CA ALA A 41 -2.15 10.09 30.05
C ALA A 41 -2.95 11.12 29.25
N THR A 42 -2.94 12.35 29.74
CA THR A 42 -3.33 13.58 29.05
C THR A 42 -2.56 13.73 27.74
N PRO A 43 -3.20 14.13 26.63
CA PRO A 43 -2.47 14.35 25.37
C PRO A 43 -1.77 15.69 25.39
N ALA A 44 -0.54 15.73 25.88
CA ALA A 44 0.37 16.82 25.58
C ALA A 44 1.01 16.52 24.22
N GLY A 45 0.97 17.49 23.29
CA GLY A 45 1.53 17.36 21.96
C GLY A 45 3.02 16.98 21.99
N SER A 46 3.30 15.72 21.78
CA SER A 46 4.66 15.19 21.66
C SER A 46 4.98 15.00 20.20
N THR A 47 5.97 15.73 19.72
CA THR A 47 6.67 15.44 18.46
C THR A 47 7.48 14.17 18.69
N ALA A 48 6.96 13.03 18.25
CA ALA A 48 7.71 11.80 18.32
C ALA A 48 8.71 11.78 17.15
N THR A 49 9.98 11.96 17.45
CA THR A 49 11.08 11.73 16.51
C THR A 49 11.30 10.21 16.46
N VAL A 50 10.85 9.57 15.40
CA VAL A 50 11.11 8.14 15.17
C VAL A 50 12.37 8.04 14.32
N ALA A 51 13.40 7.41 14.87
CA ALA A 51 14.62 7.13 14.12
C ALA A 51 14.29 6.19 12.95
N ALA A 52 14.57 6.65 11.72
CA ALA A 52 14.43 5.84 10.52
C ALA A 52 15.44 4.68 10.55
N ALA A 53 15.10 3.58 9.87
CA ALA A 53 15.91 2.36 9.82
C ALA A 53 17.28 2.54 9.13
N LYS A 54 17.65 3.74 8.74
CA LYS A 54 18.94 4.07 8.13
C LYS A 54 19.61 5.22 8.89
N PRO A 55 20.90 5.12 9.28
CA PRO A 55 21.60 6.20 9.97
C PRO A 55 21.67 7.45 9.06
N GLY A 56 21.02 8.52 9.47
CA GLY A 56 21.04 9.83 8.78
C GLY A 56 19.69 10.43 8.44
N ASP A 57 18.60 9.65 8.37
CA ASP A 57 17.28 10.15 8.06
C ASP A 57 16.46 10.41 9.34
N THR A 58 16.52 11.63 9.83
CA THR A 58 15.58 12.10 10.85
C THR A 58 14.30 12.54 10.16
N VAL A 59 13.31 11.62 10.07
CA VAL A 59 12.00 11.96 9.53
C VAL A 59 11.12 12.49 10.64
N THR A 60 10.77 13.75 10.55
CA THR A 60 9.70 14.30 11.37
C THR A 60 8.37 13.85 10.80
N VAL A 61 7.83 12.75 11.36
CA VAL A 61 6.46 12.33 11.04
C VAL A 61 5.53 13.26 11.78
N PRO A 62 4.68 14.00 11.08
CA PRO A 62 3.74 14.87 11.71
C PRO A 62 2.77 14.09 12.59
N THR A 63 2.68 14.41 13.87
CA THR A 63 1.66 13.91 14.80
C THR A 63 0.46 14.83 14.74
N GLY A 64 -0.59 14.46 13.99
CA GLY A 64 -1.81 15.25 13.87
C GLY A 64 -2.76 14.71 12.81
N THR A 65 -3.97 15.27 12.75
CA THR A 65 -4.99 14.93 11.75
C THR A 65 -4.68 15.63 10.44
N TYR A 66 -3.69 15.11 9.69
CA TYR A 66 -3.23 15.71 8.43
C TYR A 66 -4.19 15.49 7.27
N CYS A 67 -5.14 14.57 7.45
CA CYS A 67 -6.12 14.25 6.43
C CYS A 67 -7.28 15.25 6.34
N ASP A 68 -7.36 16.20 7.27
CA ASP A 68 -8.40 17.24 7.28
C ASP A 68 -7.98 18.53 6.53
N LYS A 69 -6.75 18.54 6.00
CA LYS A 69 -6.27 19.67 5.20
C LYS A 69 -6.67 19.53 3.74
N PRO A 70 -6.90 20.64 3.03
CA PRO A 70 -7.14 20.59 1.59
C PRO A 70 -6.06 19.80 0.87
N ASN A 71 -6.44 19.11 -0.20
CA ASN A 71 -5.49 18.42 -1.04
C ASN A 71 -4.67 19.44 -1.84
N ASP A 72 -3.40 19.59 -1.47
CA ASP A 72 -2.42 20.43 -2.15
C ASP A 72 -1.78 19.75 -3.37
N SER A 73 -2.11 18.50 -3.61
CA SER A 73 -1.55 17.71 -4.73
C SER A 73 -1.88 18.32 -6.08
N ALA A 74 -3.01 19.00 -6.21
CA ALA A 74 -3.42 19.66 -7.44
C ALA A 74 -2.55 20.90 -7.75
N GLU A 75 -2.09 21.64 -6.72
CA GLU A 75 -1.21 22.79 -6.89
C GLU A 75 0.23 22.36 -7.20
N VAL A 76 0.70 21.29 -6.57
CA VAL A 76 2.03 20.72 -6.82
C VAL A 76 2.09 20.02 -8.19
N TRP A 77 0.98 19.51 -8.65
CA TRP A 77 0.83 18.87 -9.94
C TRP A 77 0.36 19.88 -10.99
N ASN A 78 1.22 20.80 -11.35
CA ASN A 78 0.90 21.81 -12.34
C ASN A 78 0.82 21.21 -13.76
N GLU A 79 0.18 21.94 -14.64
CA GLU A 79 -0.12 21.55 -16.01
C GLU A 79 1.15 21.13 -16.80
N ALA A 80 2.32 21.67 -16.46
CA ALA A 80 3.60 21.33 -17.08
C ALA A 80 4.03 19.87 -16.82
N ASN A 81 3.55 19.24 -15.77
CA ASN A 81 3.85 17.84 -15.45
C ASN A 81 2.87 16.84 -16.08
N HIS A 82 1.79 17.31 -16.71
CA HIS A 82 0.74 16.45 -17.26
C HIS A 82 0.97 16.06 -18.73
N HIS A 83 1.73 16.85 -19.47
CA HIS A 83 1.98 16.60 -20.89
C HIS A 83 3.25 15.75 -21.06
N ARG A 84 3.12 14.46 -20.72
CA ARG A 84 4.15 13.50 -21.10
C ARG A 84 3.99 13.19 -22.59
N SER A 85 5.02 13.42 -23.39
CA SER A 85 5.04 12.97 -24.79
C SER A 85 4.94 11.45 -24.89
N ASP A 86 5.48 10.75 -23.89
CA ASP A 86 5.32 9.31 -23.69
C ASP A 86 4.53 9.06 -22.39
N PRO A 87 3.30 8.52 -22.49
CA PRO A 87 2.44 8.35 -21.33
C PRO A 87 2.91 7.28 -20.34
N LEU A 88 3.95 6.49 -20.67
CA LEU A 88 4.57 5.50 -19.79
C LEU A 88 5.98 5.90 -19.33
N ALA A 89 6.53 7.00 -19.83
CA ALA A 89 7.81 7.51 -19.37
C ALA A 89 7.68 8.12 -17.97
N VAL A 90 8.57 7.74 -17.08
CA VAL A 90 8.58 8.18 -15.67
C VAL A 90 9.96 8.59 -15.21
N SER A 91 10.00 9.47 -14.20
CA SER A 91 11.21 9.76 -13.44
C SER A 91 11.71 8.54 -12.66
N GLN A 92 12.96 8.57 -12.21
CA GLN A 92 13.51 7.51 -11.34
C GLN A 92 12.67 7.35 -10.06
N GLN A 93 12.24 8.46 -9.48
CA GLN A 93 11.41 8.45 -8.28
C GLN A 93 10.08 7.75 -8.48
N GLU A 94 9.37 8.05 -9.56
CA GLU A 94 8.10 7.41 -9.90
C GLU A 94 8.29 5.93 -10.25
N TYR A 95 9.39 5.59 -10.93
CA TYR A 95 9.70 4.20 -11.28
C TYR A 95 9.97 3.35 -10.04
N ASP A 96 10.74 3.89 -9.09
CA ASP A 96 11.00 3.21 -7.82
C ASP A 96 9.72 3.08 -6.98
N GLY A 97 8.87 4.10 -7.00
CA GLY A 97 7.54 4.05 -6.40
C GLY A 97 6.64 2.99 -7.04
N TRP A 98 6.64 2.89 -8.36
CA TRP A 98 5.92 1.84 -9.09
C TRP A 98 6.37 0.44 -8.68
N LYS A 99 7.68 0.18 -8.63
CA LYS A 99 8.22 -1.11 -8.18
C LYS A 99 7.74 -1.47 -6.78
N MET A 100 7.86 -0.53 -5.84
CA MET A 100 7.44 -0.75 -4.46
C MET A 100 5.94 -0.94 -4.32
N PHE A 101 5.16 -0.16 -5.06
CA PHE A 101 3.70 -0.32 -5.09
C PHE A 101 3.31 -1.75 -5.50
N HIS A 102 3.94 -2.28 -6.54
CA HIS A 102 3.67 -3.64 -7.03
C HIS A 102 4.21 -4.76 -6.13
N VAL A 103 5.14 -4.46 -5.23
CA VAL A 103 5.61 -5.43 -4.23
C VAL A 103 4.71 -5.45 -3.00
N TYR A 104 4.31 -4.28 -2.49
CA TYR A 104 3.72 -4.17 -1.16
C TYR A 104 2.24 -3.77 -1.14
N CYS A 105 1.78 -3.02 -2.13
CA CYS A 105 0.50 -2.31 -2.07
C CYS A 105 -0.57 -2.87 -2.99
N TYR A 106 -0.18 -3.37 -4.19
CA TYR A 106 -1.12 -3.72 -5.27
C TYR A 106 -2.12 -4.82 -4.89
N ARG A 107 -1.73 -5.74 -3.99
CA ARG A 107 -2.59 -6.86 -3.58
C ARG A 107 -3.89 -6.38 -2.94
N CYS A 108 -3.83 -5.27 -2.23
CA CYS A 108 -4.98 -4.64 -1.60
C CYS A 108 -5.54 -3.48 -2.45
N HIS A 109 -4.66 -2.60 -2.96
CA HIS A 109 -5.07 -1.40 -3.67
C HIS A 109 -5.24 -1.58 -5.19
N GLY A 110 -5.17 -2.81 -5.67
CA GLY A 110 -5.38 -3.16 -7.07
C GLY A 110 -4.24 -2.71 -8.00
N THR A 111 -4.24 -3.28 -9.20
CA THR A 111 -3.31 -2.86 -10.26
C THR A 111 -3.53 -1.38 -10.58
N ASP A 112 -2.44 -0.66 -10.77
CA ASP A 112 -2.49 0.76 -11.11
C ASP A 112 -3.21 1.64 -10.08
N ALA A 113 -3.26 1.21 -8.80
CA ALA A 113 -3.88 1.93 -7.67
C ALA A 113 -5.39 2.16 -7.81
N LEU A 114 -6.09 1.32 -8.59
CA LEU A 114 -7.54 1.42 -8.85
C LEU A 114 -8.42 0.97 -7.70
N GLY A 115 -7.82 0.42 -6.64
CA GLY A 115 -8.58 -0.16 -5.52
C GLY A 115 -9.05 -1.59 -5.80
N SER A 116 -9.71 -2.15 -4.81
CA SER A 116 -10.33 -3.47 -4.82
C SER A 116 -11.45 -3.52 -3.80
N ASP A 117 -12.04 -4.70 -3.60
CA ASP A 117 -13.08 -4.91 -2.58
C ASP A 117 -12.57 -4.74 -1.14
N ILE A 118 -11.24 -4.80 -0.93
CA ILE A 118 -10.61 -4.73 0.40
C ILE A 118 -9.90 -3.42 0.70
N ALA A 119 -9.58 -2.60 -0.32
CA ALA A 119 -8.89 -1.34 -0.11
C ALA A 119 -9.31 -0.28 -1.14
N PRO A 120 -9.30 1.01 -0.75
CA PRO A 120 -9.82 2.08 -1.58
C PRO A 120 -9.00 2.31 -2.85
N ASN A 121 -9.68 2.89 -3.85
CA ASN A 121 -9.08 3.44 -5.05
C ASN A 121 -8.22 4.66 -4.68
N LEU A 122 -6.89 4.51 -4.72
CA LEU A 122 -5.96 5.57 -4.35
C LEU A 122 -5.91 6.67 -5.42
N ARG A 123 -6.25 6.37 -6.67
CA ARG A 123 -6.33 7.38 -7.73
C ARG A 123 -7.44 8.40 -7.43
N HIS A 124 -8.57 7.93 -6.92
CA HIS A 124 -9.63 8.82 -6.45
C HIS A 124 -9.20 9.55 -5.17
N SER A 125 -8.58 8.84 -4.22
CA SER A 125 -8.21 9.42 -2.93
C SER A 125 -7.20 10.56 -3.03
N LEU A 126 -6.23 10.47 -3.94
CA LEU A 126 -5.20 11.49 -4.19
C LEU A 126 -5.53 12.41 -5.38
N GLY A 127 -6.58 12.11 -6.13
CA GLY A 127 -7.03 12.92 -7.25
C GLY A 127 -7.55 14.30 -6.81
N PRO A 128 -7.86 15.19 -7.77
CA PRO A 128 -8.30 16.56 -7.48
C PRO A 128 -9.52 16.64 -6.57
N GLU A 129 -10.41 15.65 -6.65
CA GLU A 129 -11.63 15.57 -5.83
C GLU A 129 -11.41 14.78 -4.52
N GLY A 130 -10.22 14.21 -4.33
CA GLY A 130 -9.87 13.42 -3.16
C GLY A 130 -9.41 14.27 -1.99
N GLY A 131 -9.59 13.75 -0.76
CA GLY A 131 -9.20 14.45 0.47
C GLY A 131 -7.81 14.08 0.98
N VAL A 132 -7.03 13.27 0.26
CA VAL A 132 -5.74 12.78 0.73
C VAL A 132 -4.61 13.64 0.16
N ASN A 133 -4.12 14.58 0.95
CA ASN A 133 -2.93 15.35 0.63
C ASN A 133 -1.63 14.55 0.92
N LYS A 134 -0.47 15.12 0.54
CA LYS A 134 0.83 14.47 0.71
C LYS A 134 1.13 14.07 2.16
N ALA A 135 0.88 14.97 3.12
CA ALA A 135 1.15 14.70 4.53
C ALA A 135 0.26 13.58 5.07
N CYS A 136 -1.04 13.57 4.68
CA CYS A 136 -1.97 12.50 5.00
C CYS A 136 -1.53 11.16 4.41
N PHE A 137 -1.09 11.14 3.15
CA PHE A 137 -0.60 9.92 2.51
C PHE A 137 0.61 9.35 3.25
N ILE A 138 1.65 10.18 3.46
CA ILE A 138 2.89 9.77 4.13
C ILE A 138 2.59 9.24 5.54
N THR A 139 1.81 9.98 6.34
CA THR A 139 1.44 9.57 7.70
C THR A 139 0.63 8.28 7.70
N THR A 140 -0.30 8.13 6.74
CA THR A 140 -1.11 6.91 6.62
C THR A 140 -0.27 5.69 6.26
N VAL A 141 0.67 5.82 5.33
CA VAL A 141 1.57 4.71 4.98
C VAL A 141 2.51 4.41 6.13
N TRP A 142 3.11 5.43 6.74
CA TRP A 142 4.04 5.27 7.85
C TRP A 142 3.43 4.49 9.01
N ASN A 143 2.27 4.94 9.49
CA ASN A 143 1.60 4.36 10.67
C ASN A 143 0.71 3.16 10.34
N GLY A 144 0.30 3.00 9.08
CA GLY A 144 -0.73 2.06 8.69
C GLY A 144 -2.11 2.42 9.24
N ARG A 145 -3.02 1.51 9.07
CA ARG A 145 -4.37 1.50 9.66
C ARG A 145 -4.71 0.08 10.14
N PRO A 146 -4.00 -0.48 11.15
CA PRO A 146 -4.15 -1.87 11.56
C PRO A 146 -5.59 -2.31 11.84
N PRO A 147 -6.44 -1.47 12.47
CA PRO A 147 -7.85 -1.83 12.68
C PRO A 147 -8.66 -1.97 11.37
N LYS A 148 -8.15 -1.43 10.26
CA LYS A 148 -8.74 -1.53 8.92
C LYS A 148 -7.98 -2.50 8.00
N GLY A 149 -7.05 -3.29 8.54
CA GLY A 149 -6.28 -4.28 7.79
C GLY A 149 -5.06 -3.74 7.04
N MET A 150 -4.75 -2.44 7.11
CA MET A 150 -3.54 -1.87 6.51
C MET A 150 -2.39 -1.91 7.53
N PRO A 151 -1.31 -2.67 7.28
CA PRO A 151 -0.19 -2.77 8.22
C PRO A 151 0.59 -1.46 8.32
N THR A 152 1.37 -1.32 9.39
CA THR A 152 2.37 -0.27 9.56
C THR A 152 3.56 -0.54 8.65
N TRP A 153 3.92 0.42 7.79
CA TRP A 153 4.98 0.24 6.81
C TRP A 153 6.33 0.83 7.22
N SER A 154 6.38 1.67 8.26
CA SER A 154 7.63 2.27 8.78
C SER A 154 8.67 1.25 9.26
N THR A 155 8.28 0.01 9.48
CA THR A 155 9.19 -1.09 9.83
C THR A 155 9.92 -1.68 8.63
N LEU A 156 9.42 -1.43 7.41
CA LEU A 156 9.93 -2.01 6.16
C LEU A 156 10.40 -0.94 5.16
N LEU A 157 9.76 0.23 5.18
CA LEU A 157 10.00 1.30 4.23
C LEU A 157 10.53 2.54 4.94
N ASP A 158 11.57 3.14 4.35
CA ASP A 158 12.08 4.43 4.79
C ASP A 158 11.27 5.60 4.19
N SER A 159 11.57 6.83 4.60
CA SER A 159 10.87 8.02 4.14
C SER A 159 11.04 8.29 2.64
N THR A 160 12.22 7.99 2.10
CA THR A 160 12.49 8.15 0.66
C THR A 160 11.60 7.21 -0.14
N GLN A 161 11.49 5.96 0.30
CA GLN A 161 10.66 4.94 -0.32
C GLN A 161 9.17 5.31 -0.27
N ILE A 162 8.70 5.86 0.86
CA ILE A 162 7.31 6.32 0.97
C ILE A 162 7.05 7.56 0.09
N ASN A 163 8.01 8.47 -0.04
CA ASN A 163 7.92 9.58 -0.98
C ASN A 163 7.91 9.11 -2.44
N ASN A 164 8.65 8.06 -2.77
CA ASN A 164 8.61 7.43 -4.10
C ASN A 164 7.24 6.82 -4.39
N LEU A 165 6.65 6.11 -3.41
CA LEU A 165 5.27 5.61 -3.50
C LEU A 165 4.28 6.75 -3.75
N TYR A 166 4.41 7.87 -3.00
CA TYR A 166 3.57 9.04 -3.20
C TYR A 166 3.69 9.60 -4.62
N ALA A 167 4.92 9.75 -5.14
CA ALA A 167 5.15 10.24 -6.49
C ALA A 167 4.45 9.37 -7.54
N TYR A 168 4.61 8.05 -7.46
CA TYR A 168 3.94 7.12 -8.37
C TYR A 168 2.42 7.22 -8.29
N VAL A 169 1.84 7.12 -7.08
CA VAL A 169 0.39 7.13 -6.92
C VAL A 169 -0.21 8.47 -7.37
N THR A 170 0.47 9.58 -7.10
CA THR A 170 0.05 10.91 -7.56
C THR A 170 0.08 11.01 -9.08
N ALA A 171 1.14 10.53 -9.73
CA ALA A 171 1.22 10.49 -11.20
C ALA A 171 0.04 9.71 -11.82
N ARG A 172 -0.37 8.62 -11.18
CA ARG A 172 -1.55 7.84 -11.58
C ARG A 172 -2.86 8.58 -11.31
N SER A 173 -2.96 9.24 -10.17
CA SER A 173 -4.18 9.93 -9.71
C SER A 173 -4.53 11.13 -10.59
N MET A 174 -3.51 11.86 -11.03
CA MET A 174 -3.66 13.06 -11.85
C MET A 174 -3.72 12.77 -13.36
N GLY A 175 -3.70 11.50 -13.77
CA GLY A 175 -3.77 11.11 -15.18
C GLY A 175 -2.49 11.30 -15.98
N GLY A 176 -1.40 11.75 -15.34
CA GLY A 176 -0.12 11.96 -16.01
C GLY A 176 0.61 10.67 -16.40
N LEU A 177 0.28 9.55 -15.76
CA LEU A 177 0.87 8.25 -16.06
C LEU A 177 -0.23 7.28 -16.52
N ALA A 178 -0.07 6.73 -17.72
CA ALA A 178 -0.98 5.75 -18.30
C ALA A 178 -0.94 4.40 -17.56
N PRO A 179 -2.02 3.58 -17.66
CA PRO A 179 -2.03 2.22 -17.13
C PRO A 179 -0.93 1.34 -17.71
N GLY A 180 -0.38 0.44 -16.89
CA GLY A 180 0.58 -0.54 -17.33
C GLY A 180 1.97 -0.37 -16.71
N ARG A 181 2.97 -1.02 -17.31
CA ARG A 181 4.34 -1.01 -16.83
C ARG A 181 5.08 0.24 -17.35
N PRO A 182 5.48 1.16 -16.49
CA PRO A 182 6.25 2.31 -16.88
C PRO A 182 7.70 1.94 -17.20
N HIS A 183 8.38 2.85 -17.89
CA HIS A 183 9.82 2.79 -18.13
C HIS A 183 10.47 4.15 -17.83
N LEU A 184 11.76 4.13 -17.56
CA LEU A 184 12.52 5.36 -17.35
C LEU A 184 12.57 6.17 -18.64
N GLY A 185 12.25 7.44 -18.56
CA GLY A 185 12.25 8.35 -19.69
C GLY A 185 12.45 9.80 -19.27
N GLN A 186 12.58 10.68 -20.26
CA GLN A 186 12.60 12.12 -20.01
C GLN A 186 11.19 12.57 -19.65
N VAL A 187 10.99 12.92 -18.41
CA VAL A 187 9.81 13.66 -17.98
C VAL A 187 10.14 15.13 -18.20
N SER A 188 9.55 15.75 -19.20
CA SER A 188 9.68 17.20 -19.42
C SER A 188 9.17 17.92 -18.17
N LYS A 189 10.05 18.75 -17.59
CA LYS A 189 9.68 19.63 -16.48
C LYS A 189 8.93 20.84 -17.02
#